data_f73a98a7e7dd945ff6a117608d7394c3
#
_entry.id   f73a98a7e7dd945ff6a117608d7394c3
#
_cell.length_a   1.000
_cell.length_b   1.000
_cell.length_c   1.000
_cell.angle_alpha   90.00
_cell.angle_beta   90.00
_cell.angle_gamma   90.00
#
_symmetry.space_group_name_H-M   'P 1'
#
loop_
_entity.id
_entity.type
_entity.pdbx_description
1 polymer ?
#
loop_
_entity_poly.entity_id
_entity_poly.type
_entity_poly.pdbx_seq_one_letter_code
_entity_poly.pdbx_strand_id
1 'polypeptide(L)'
;WEFARLWVHNAWVTTKGEKMSKSLGNVLSIGALTEEYPAVAVRWALSTVHHRSAIEWGAETLPAAHAAWEKFSTFVARAIEAAGEAPASEIALAPADLPEAFVAAMDDDLNVAGALAVLHEHLKAGNAALAAGDVSGVYREQVLVRSMLDVLGLDPASEQWRGQAGIGAGASGAAAAEHSALD
;
A
#
# COMPACT_ATOMS: atom_id res chain seq x y z
N TRP A 1 1.55 30.69 -18.06
CA TRP A 1 1.03 29.52 -17.32
C TRP A 1 1.84 28.31 -17.73
N GLU A 2 2.61 27.75 -16.80
CA GLU A 2 3.31 26.48 -17.01
C GLU A 2 2.29 25.35 -16.79
N PHE A 3 2.03 24.52 -17.80
CA PHE A 3 1.02 23.46 -17.74
C PHE A 3 1.47 22.30 -16.84
N ALA A 4 2.76 21.92 -16.90
CA ALA A 4 3.35 20.91 -16.04
C ALA A 4 4.85 21.18 -15.86
N ARG A 5 5.35 21.06 -14.63
CA ARG A 5 6.78 21.19 -14.32
C ARG A 5 7.55 19.90 -14.52
N LEU A 6 6.86 18.77 -14.39
CA LEU A 6 7.44 17.45 -14.51
C LEU A 6 6.55 16.58 -15.40
N TRP A 7 7.17 15.86 -16.31
CA TRP A 7 6.52 14.90 -17.20
C TRP A 7 7.04 13.51 -16.90
N VAL A 8 6.15 12.60 -16.52
CA VAL A 8 6.46 11.18 -16.27
C VAL A 8 5.73 10.34 -17.30
N HIS A 9 6.47 9.48 -18.00
CA HIS A 9 5.91 8.56 -18.98
C HIS A 9 6.07 7.12 -18.47
N ASN A 10 4.94 6.42 -18.35
CA ASN A 10 4.93 4.99 -18.01
C ASN A 10 4.89 4.12 -19.28
N ALA A 11 5.34 2.89 -19.15
CA ALA A 11 5.17 1.87 -20.16
C ALA A 11 3.72 1.37 -20.24
N TRP A 12 3.44 0.44 -21.12
CA TRP A 12 2.09 -0.03 -21.41
C TRP A 12 1.67 -1.18 -20.49
N VAL A 13 0.34 -1.31 -20.31
CA VAL A 13 -0.27 -2.56 -19.86
C VAL A 13 -0.55 -3.39 -21.11
N THR A 14 -0.05 -4.62 -21.10
CA THR A 14 -0.17 -5.58 -22.18
C THR A 14 -0.97 -6.80 -21.75
N THR A 15 -1.60 -7.48 -22.68
CA THR A 15 -2.27 -8.77 -22.48
C THR A 15 -1.85 -9.70 -23.59
N LYS A 16 -1.24 -10.84 -23.27
CA LYS A 16 -0.68 -11.79 -24.23
C LYS A 16 0.35 -11.13 -25.17
N GLY A 17 1.17 -10.21 -24.62
CA GLY A 17 2.16 -9.48 -25.40
C GLY A 17 1.62 -8.35 -26.29
N GLU A 18 0.31 -8.14 -26.33
CA GLU A 18 -0.32 -7.10 -27.13
C GLU A 18 -0.78 -5.92 -26.26
N LYS A 19 -0.63 -4.70 -26.76
CA LYS A 19 -1.11 -3.50 -26.08
C LYS A 19 -2.63 -3.56 -25.93
N MET A 20 -3.13 -3.32 -24.72
CA MET A 20 -4.57 -3.14 -24.51
C MET A 20 -5.09 -1.93 -25.28
N SER A 21 -6.14 -2.12 -26.08
CA SER A 21 -6.80 -1.03 -26.78
C SER A 21 -8.30 -1.30 -26.95
N LYS A 22 -9.09 -0.21 -26.98
CA LYS A 22 -10.55 -0.32 -27.20
C LYS A 22 -10.88 -0.96 -28.56
N SER A 23 -10.07 -0.73 -29.57
CA SER A 23 -10.25 -1.29 -30.92
C SER A 23 -10.05 -2.80 -30.99
N LEU A 24 -9.25 -3.37 -30.07
CA LEU A 24 -9.01 -4.82 -29.96
C LEU A 24 -10.00 -5.51 -29.01
N GLY A 25 -10.86 -4.75 -28.32
CA GLY A 25 -11.84 -5.32 -27.38
C GLY A 25 -11.23 -5.99 -26.14
N ASN A 26 -9.92 -5.79 -25.90
CA ASN A 26 -9.17 -6.39 -24.80
C ASN A 26 -8.95 -5.46 -23.62
N VAL A 27 -9.75 -4.40 -23.50
CA VAL A 27 -9.67 -3.43 -22.40
C VAL A 27 -10.38 -4.00 -21.17
N LEU A 28 -9.64 -4.09 -20.07
CA LEU A 28 -10.20 -4.37 -18.76
C LEU A 28 -10.70 -3.07 -18.15
N SER A 29 -11.98 -2.97 -17.82
CA SER A 29 -12.49 -1.84 -17.07
C SER A 29 -12.19 -2.00 -15.58
N ILE A 30 -11.77 -0.94 -14.91
CA ILE A 30 -11.51 -0.97 -13.46
C ILE A 30 -12.78 -1.41 -12.71
N GLY A 31 -13.97 -0.96 -13.16
CA GLY A 31 -15.25 -1.38 -12.56
C GLY A 31 -15.42 -2.90 -12.55
N ALA A 32 -15.19 -3.57 -13.68
CA ALA A 32 -15.28 -5.03 -13.74
C ALA A 32 -14.24 -5.73 -12.85
N LEU A 33 -13.01 -5.19 -12.78
CA LEU A 33 -11.98 -5.75 -11.91
C LEU A 33 -12.32 -5.62 -10.42
N THR A 34 -12.98 -4.52 -10.04
CA THR A 34 -13.35 -4.27 -8.63
C THR A 34 -14.63 -4.98 -8.19
N GLU A 35 -15.39 -5.56 -9.12
CA GLU A 35 -16.47 -6.50 -8.80
C GLU A 35 -15.95 -7.87 -8.32
N GLU A 36 -14.76 -8.26 -8.81
CA GLU A 36 -14.15 -9.57 -8.51
C GLU A 36 -13.09 -9.48 -7.40
N TYR A 37 -12.32 -8.39 -7.38
CA TYR A 37 -11.21 -8.18 -6.43
C TYR A 37 -11.31 -6.84 -5.71
N PRO A 38 -10.80 -6.75 -4.46
CA PRO A 38 -10.72 -5.47 -3.76
C PRO A 38 -9.93 -4.43 -4.56
N ALA A 39 -10.37 -3.17 -4.55
CA ALA A 39 -9.75 -2.10 -5.34
C ALA A 39 -8.25 -1.91 -5.00
N VAL A 40 -7.85 -2.22 -3.77
CA VAL A 40 -6.44 -2.20 -3.36
C VAL A 40 -5.58 -3.21 -4.13
N ALA A 41 -6.13 -4.37 -4.54
CA ALA A 41 -5.39 -5.34 -5.35
C ALA A 41 -5.08 -4.79 -6.75
N VAL A 42 -6.03 -4.07 -7.35
CA VAL A 42 -5.81 -3.37 -8.63
C VAL A 42 -4.73 -2.29 -8.47
N ARG A 43 -4.81 -1.49 -7.40
CA ARG A 43 -3.79 -0.49 -7.10
C ARG A 43 -2.41 -1.13 -6.87
N TRP A 44 -2.33 -2.19 -6.08
CA TRP A 44 -1.10 -2.93 -5.85
C TRP A 44 -0.47 -3.42 -7.15
N ALA A 45 -1.25 -4.10 -8.00
CA ALA A 45 -0.80 -4.64 -9.28
C ALA A 45 -0.18 -3.56 -10.19
N LEU A 46 -0.77 -2.37 -10.21
CA LEU A 46 -0.30 -1.25 -11.04
C LEU A 46 0.88 -0.49 -10.41
N SER A 47 0.93 -0.39 -9.07
CA SER A 47 1.90 0.45 -8.36
C SER A 47 3.22 -0.27 -8.06
N THR A 48 3.25 -1.60 -8.10
CA THR A 48 4.43 -2.38 -7.66
C THR A 48 5.35 -2.80 -8.81
N VAL A 49 5.04 -2.39 -10.03
CA VAL A 49 5.88 -2.55 -11.22
C VAL A 49 6.54 -1.21 -11.53
N HIS A 50 7.84 -1.24 -11.86
CA HIS A 50 8.55 -0.03 -12.25
C HIS A 50 7.85 0.65 -13.43
N HIS A 51 7.62 1.96 -13.37
CA HIS A 51 6.82 2.70 -14.35
C HIS A 51 7.34 2.61 -15.79
N ARG A 52 8.64 2.34 -16.01
CA ARG A 52 9.24 2.12 -17.33
C ARG A 52 9.12 0.69 -17.85
N SER A 53 8.59 -0.23 -17.03
CA SER A 53 8.40 -1.63 -17.41
C SER A 53 6.96 -1.88 -17.83
N ALA A 54 6.76 -2.65 -18.91
CA ALA A 54 5.43 -3.07 -19.31
C ALA A 54 4.83 -4.02 -18.26
N ILE A 55 3.55 -3.84 -17.97
CA ILE A 55 2.80 -4.73 -17.09
C ILE A 55 2.08 -5.75 -17.97
N GLU A 56 2.48 -7.01 -17.91
CA GLU A 56 1.74 -8.10 -18.54
C GLU A 56 0.56 -8.49 -17.65
N TRP A 57 -0.65 -8.20 -18.12
CA TRP A 57 -1.86 -8.46 -17.36
C TRP A 57 -2.43 -9.83 -17.72
N GLY A 58 -2.50 -10.72 -16.75
CA GLY A 58 -3.04 -12.08 -16.88
C GLY A 58 -3.99 -12.44 -15.74
N ALA A 59 -4.52 -13.66 -15.78
CA ALA A 59 -5.46 -14.16 -14.77
C ALA A 59 -4.87 -14.18 -13.35
N GLU A 60 -3.54 -14.37 -13.24
CA GLU A 60 -2.85 -14.44 -11.95
C GLU A 60 -2.47 -13.07 -11.37
N THR A 61 -2.64 -11.98 -12.14
CA THR A 61 -2.17 -10.64 -11.73
C THR A 61 -2.87 -10.15 -10.46
N LEU A 62 -4.19 -10.19 -10.41
CA LEU A 62 -4.95 -9.74 -9.24
C LEU A 62 -4.89 -10.70 -8.06
N PRO A 63 -5.00 -12.03 -8.24
CA PRO A 63 -4.77 -12.98 -7.14
C PRO A 63 -3.41 -12.78 -6.46
N ALA A 64 -2.34 -12.66 -7.24
CA ALA A 64 -1.00 -12.45 -6.71
C ALA A 64 -0.85 -11.09 -5.99
N ALA A 65 -1.40 -10.02 -6.56
CA ALA A 65 -1.40 -8.69 -5.97
C ALA A 65 -2.18 -8.65 -4.65
N HIS A 66 -3.35 -9.27 -4.61
CA HIS A 66 -4.17 -9.36 -3.40
C HIS A 66 -3.44 -10.13 -2.30
N ALA A 67 -2.92 -11.33 -2.62
CA ALA A 67 -2.16 -12.13 -1.66
C ALA A 67 -0.89 -11.43 -1.15
N ALA A 68 -0.24 -10.62 -1.98
CA ALA A 68 0.91 -9.83 -1.55
C ALA A 68 0.50 -8.73 -0.56
N TRP A 69 -0.57 -7.99 -0.85
CA TRP A 69 -1.09 -6.96 0.06
C TRP A 69 -1.63 -7.54 1.36
N GLU A 70 -2.31 -8.70 1.32
CA GLU A 70 -2.83 -9.38 2.52
C GLU A 70 -1.75 -9.71 3.55
N LYS A 71 -0.52 -9.96 3.13
CA LYS A 71 0.61 -10.20 4.08
C LYS A 71 0.87 -8.96 4.94
N PHE A 72 0.81 -7.78 4.34
CA PHE A 72 1.00 -6.52 5.06
C PHE A 72 -0.23 -6.18 5.90
N SER A 73 -1.44 -6.35 5.38
CA SER A 73 -2.67 -6.06 6.13
C SER A 73 -2.81 -6.98 7.35
N THR A 74 -2.49 -8.26 7.21
CA THR A 74 -2.46 -9.22 8.33
C THR A 74 -1.45 -8.83 9.40
N PHE A 75 -0.24 -8.42 9.00
CA PHE A 75 0.76 -7.93 9.94
C PHE A 75 0.27 -6.68 10.67
N VAL A 76 -0.23 -5.68 9.93
CA VAL A 76 -0.70 -4.41 10.50
C VAL A 76 -1.85 -4.64 11.49
N ALA A 77 -2.82 -5.48 11.14
CA ALA A 77 -3.93 -5.83 12.04
C ALA A 77 -3.44 -6.46 13.35
N ARG A 78 -2.52 -7.44 13.27
CA ARG A 78 -1.93 -8.09 14.45
C ARG A 78 -1.04 -7.15 15.26
N ALA A 79 -0.34 -6.24 14.60
CA ALA A 79 0.49 -5.24 15.28
C ALA A 79 -0.37 -4.24 16.05
N ILE A 80 -1.49 -3.80 15.47
CA ILE A 80 -2.48 -2.94 16.15
C ILE A 80 -3.06 -3.66 17.38
N GLU A 81 -3.41 -4.92 17.25
CA GLU A 81 -3.93 -5.72 18.36
C GLU A 81 -2.90 -5.86 19.50
N ALA A 82 -1.64 -6.10 19.16
CA ALA A 82 -0.58 -6.36 20.13
C ALA A 82 0.01 -5.09 20.80
N ALA A 83 0.10 -3.98 20.06
CA ALA A 83 0.84 -2.80 20.49
C ALA A 83 0.03 -1.50 20.47
N GLY A 84 -1.23 -1.55 20.04
CA GLY A 84 -2.06 -0.37 19.80
C GLY A 84 -1.82 0.24 18.41
N GLU A 85 -2.76 1.03 17.95
CA GLU A 85 -2.67 1.69 16.64
C GLU A 85 -1.84 2.98 16.73
N ALA A 86 -0.84 3.10 15.87
CA ALA A 86 -0.09 4.33 15.72
C ALA A 86 -0.97 5.43 15.11
N PRO A 87 -0.98 6.66 15.68
CA PRO A 87 -1.78 7.76 15.15
C PRO A 87 -1.27 8.20 13.76
N ALA A 88 -2.15 8.81 12.98
CA ALA A 88 -1.83 9.27 11.62
C ALA A 88 -0.64 10.25 11.59
N SER A 89 -0.44 11.03 12.65
CA SER A 89 0.71 11.94 12.76
C SER A 89 2.07 11.24 12.85
N GLU A 90 2.09 9.98 13.29
CA GLU A 90 3.31 9.17 13.34
C GLU A 90 3.50 8.36 12.04
N ILE A 91 2.47 8.22 11.22
CA ILE A 91 2.55 7.52 9.93
C ILE A 91 3.05 8.46 8.82
N ALA A 92 2.63 9.73 8.83
CA ALA A 92 3.06 10.73 7.84
C ALA A 92 4.50 11.21 8.12
N LEU A 93 5.47 10.29 8.06
CA LEU A 93 6.88 10.58 8.31
C LEU A 93 7.47 11.49 7.22
N ALA A 94 8.36 12.41 7.64
CA ALA A 94 9.21 13.09 6.68
C ALA A 94 10.18 12.09 6.02
N PRO A 95 10.67 12.36 4.78
CA PRO A 95 11.63 11.47 4.12
C PRO A 95 12.87 11.14 4.97
N ALA A 96 13.30 12.07 5.83
CA ALA A 96 14.45 11.87 6.73
C ALA A 96 14.18 10.85 7.85
N ASP A 97 12.93 10.56 8.15
CA ASP A 97 12.52 9.62 9.21
C ASP A 97 12.18 8.22 8.66
N LEU A 98 12.11 8.09 7.33
CA LEU A 98 11.93 6.81 6.65
C LEU A 98 13.27 6.05 6.55
N PRO A 99 13.25 4.71 6.41
CA PRO A 99 14.47 3.93 6.17
C PRO A 99 15.25 4.47 4.97
N GLU A 100 16.54 4.74 5.16
CA GLU A 100 17.42 5.31 4.11
C GLU A 100 17.38 4.50 2.81
N ALA A 101 17.36 3.18 2.90
CA ALA A 101 17.29 2.29 1.74
C ALA A 101 15.97 2.43 0.99
N PHE A 102 14.85 2.70 1.68
CA PHE A 102 13.56 2.97 1.05
C PHE A 102 13.59 4.30 0.30
N VAL A 103 14.08 5.35 0.95
CA VAL A 103 14.22 6.68 0.33
C VAL A 103 15.13 6.60 -0.89
N ALA A 104 16.30 5.97 -0.77
CA ALA A 104 17.23 5.80 -1.87
C ALA A 104 16.60 5.05 -3.06
N ALA A 105 15.78 4.01 -2.81
CA ALA A 105 15.08 3.31 -3.88
C ALA A 105 14.01 4.19 -4.54
N MET A 106 13.27 4.99 -3.77
CA MET A 106 12.24 5.88 -4.32
C MET A 106 12.85 7.06 -5.08
N ASP A 107 14.02 7.57 -4.66
CA ASP A 107 14.75 8.62 -5.35
C ASP A 107 15.47 8.13 -6.61
N ASP A 108 15.73 6.82 -6.72
CA ASP A 108 16.29 6.17 -7.92
C ASP A 108 15.18 5.84 -8.93
N ASP A 109 14.67 6.85 -9.60
CA ASP A 109 13.67 6.76 -10.67
C ASP A 109 12.39 5.98 -10.26
N LEU A 110 11.94 6.14 -9.02
CA LEU A 110 10.80 5.42 -8.44
C LEU A 110 10.99 3.89 -8.52
N ASN A 111 12.12 3.40 -8.07
CA ASN A 111 12.43 1.97 -8.02
C ASN A 111 11.57 1.26 -6.95
N VAL A 112 10.30 1.08 -7.25
CA VAL A 112 9.34 0.46 -6.34
C VAL A 112 9.72 -0.98 -5.98
N ALA A 113 10.38 -1.71 -6.87
CA ALA A 113 10.84 -3.07 -6.57
C ALA A 113 11.89 -3.06 -5.45
N GLY A 114 12.84 -2.11 -5.47
CA GLY A 114 13.77 -1.88 -4.37
C GLY A 114 13.08 -1.45 -3.08
N ALA A 115 12.12 -0.53 -3.17
CA ALA A 115 11.32 -0.08 -2.02
C ALA A 115 10.53 -1.23 -1.37
N LEU A 116 9.94 -2.12 -2.17
CA LEU A 116 9.23 -3.31 -1.69
C LEU A 116 10.16 -4.31 -1.00
N ALA A 117 11.41 -4.44 -1.44
CA ALA A 117 12.38 -5.29 -0.74
C ALA A 117 12.59 -4.79 0.69
N VAL A 118 12.77 -3.48 0.89
CA VAL A 118 12.88 -2.87 2.23
C VAL A 118 11.63 -3.09 3.05
N LEU A 119 10.44 -2.89 2.46
CA LEU A 119 9.15 -3.19 3.10
C LEU A 119 9.07 -4.64 3.60
N HIS A 120 9.53 -5.61 2.80
CA HIS A 120 9.54 -7.02 3.20
C HIS A 120 10.53 -7.32 4.33
N GLU A 121 11.66 -6.61 4.42
CA GLU A 121 12.60 -6.73 5.55
C GLU A 121 11.94 -6.25 6.85
N HIS A 122 11.26 -5.10 6.83
CA HIS A 122 10.52 -4.58 7.98
C HIS A 122 9.33 -5.46 8.36
N LEU A 123 8.59 -5.99 7.39
CA LEU A 123 7.54 -6.97 7.62
C LEU A 123 8.08 -8.21 8.35
N LYS A 124 9.24 -8.72 7.93
CA LYS A 124 9.90 -9.85 8.57
C LYS A 124 10.33 -9.52 10.00
N ALA A 125 10.95 -8.35 10.22
CA ALA A 125 11.33 -7.88 11.55
C ALA A 125 10.12 -7.71 12.48
N GLY A 126 9.03 -7.14 11.98
CA GLY A 126 7.78 -6.98 12.72
C GLY A 126 7.14 -8.31 13.12
N ASN A 127 7.13 -9.29 12.20
CA ASN A 127 6.63 -10.64 12.53
C ASN A 127 7.53 -11.35 13.55
N ALA A 128 8.85 -11.13 13.52
CA ALA A 128 9.76 -11.66 14.54
C ALA A 128 9.51 -11.01 15.91
N ALA A 129 9.27 -9.70 15.97
CA ALA A 129 8.90 -8.98 17.20
C ALA A 129 7.56 -9.49 17.77
N LEU A 130 6.54 -9.74 16.92
CA LEU A 130 5.28 -10.36 17.33
C LEU A 130 5.50 -11.74 17.94
N ALA A 131 6.32 -12.57 17.33
CA ALA A 131 6.63 -13.91 17.82
C ALA A 131 7.39 -13.89 19.16
N ALA A 132 8.23 -12.86 19.38
CA ALA A 132 9.00 -12.66 20.62
C ALA A 132 8.18 -11.98 21.74
N GLY A 133 6.98 -11.45 21.46
CA GLY A 133 6.22 -10.63 22.41
C GLY A 133 6.86 -9.26 22.69
N ASP A 134 7.74 -8.76 21.78
CA ASP A 134 8.38 -7.44 21.89
C ASP A 134 7.41 -6.36 21.40
N VAL A 135 6.56 -5.86 22.31
CA VAL A 135 5.54 -4.85 22.03
C VAL A 135 6.17 -3.57 21.44
N SER A 136 7.31 -3.13 21.98
CA SER A 136 8.00 -1.93 21.48
C SER A 136 8.54 -2.12 20.05
N GLY A 137 9.10 -3.30 19.77
CA GLY A 137 9.54 -3.68 18.43
C GLY A 137 8.37 -3.77 17.45
N VAL A 138 7.26 -4.37 17.86
CA VAL A 138 6.03 -4.43 17.05
C VAL A 138 5.52 -3.04 16.69
N TYR A 139 5.44 -2.14 17.67
CA TYR A 139 4.99 -0.76 17.42
C TYR A 139 5.88 -0.03 16.43
N ARG A 140 7.21 -0.10 16.64
CA ARG A 140 8.18 0.54 15.74
C ARG A 140 8.04 0.02 14.30
N GLU A 141 7.99 -1.30 14.11
CA GLU A 141 7.87 -1.88 12.78
C GLU A 141 6.48 -1.60 12.16
N GLN A 142 5.40 -1.51 12.95
CA GLN A 142 4.10 -1.05 12.50
C GLN A 142 4.18 0.35 11.90
N VAL A 143 4.81 1.31 12.61
CA VAL A 143 4.97 2.68 12.13
C VAL A 143 5.73 2.70 10.81
N LEU A 144 6.89 2.04 10.74
CA LEU A 144 7.73 2.05 9.54
C LEU A 144 7.04 1.39 8.34
N VAL A 145 6.43 0.22 8.51
CA VAL A 145 5.72 -0.48 7.44
C VAL A 145 4.53 0.35 6.93
N ARG A 146 3.73 0.90 7.83
CA ARG A 146 2.59 1.74 7.45
C ARG A 146 3.03 3.02 6.74
N SER A 147 4.08 3.70 7.24
CA SER A 147 4.57 4.93 6.62
C SER A 147 5.12 4.69 5.21
N MET A 148 5.86 3.61 4.98
CA MET A 148 6.32 3.24 3.64
C MET A 148 5.15 2.87 2.71
N LEU A 149 4.15 2.15 3.22
CA LEU A 149 2.94 1.82 2.46
C LEU A 149 2.09 3.05 2.18
N ASP A 150 2.04 4.03 3.09
CA ASP A 150 1.32 5.29 2.90
C ASP A 150 1.91 6.11 1.76
N VAL A 151 3.24 6.17 1.63
CA VAL A 151 3.91 6.78 0.46
C VAL A 151 3.42 6.17 -0.86
N LEU A 152 3.17 4.86 -0.89
CA LEU A 152 2.63 4.16 -2.05
C LEU A 152 1.10 4.26 -2.16
N GLY A 153 0.42 4.80 -1.15
CA GLY A 153 -1.03 4.85 -1.03
C GLY A 153 -1.65 3.47 -0.81
N LEU A 154 -0.98 2.59 -0.06
CA LEU A 154 -1.33 1.18 0.15
C LEU A 154 -1.44 0.81 1.65
N ASP A 155 -1.38 1.80 2.59
CA ASP A 155 -1.48 1.52 4.03
C ASP A 155 -2.82 0.86 4.39
N PRO A 156 -2.81 -0.39 4.90
CA PRO A 156 -4.04 -1.13 5.23
C PRO A 156 -4.90 -0.47 6.31
N ALA A 157 -4.30 0.32 7.19
CA ALA A 157 -5.02 1.01 8.26
C ALA A 157 -5.44 2.44 7.87
N SER A 158 -5.15 2.89 6.65
CA SER A 158 -5.67 4.16 6.12
C SER A 158 -7.21 4.12 6.03
N GLU A 159 -7.84 5.27 6.09
CA GLU A 159 -9.30 5.39 5.96
C GLU A 159 -9.82 4.72 4.68
N GLN A 160 -9.06 4.82 3.59
CA GLN A 160 -9.41 4.26 2.28
C GLN A 160 -9.45 2.73 2.26
N TRP A 161 -8.52 2.04 2.95
CA TRP A 161 -8.33 0.58 2.82
C TRP A 161 -8.73 -0.22 4.04
N ARG A 162 -8.94 0.43 5.19
CA ARG A 162 -9.25 -0.19 6.48
C ARG A 162 -10.37 -1.24 6.42
N GLY A 163 -11.45 -0.93 5.71
CA GLY A 163 -12.56 -1.87 5.54
C GLY A 163 -12.18 -3.12 4.74
N GLN A 164 -11.31 -2.99 3.73
CA GLN A 164 -10.82 -4.11 2.92
C GLN A 164 -9.77 -4.95 3.67
N ALA A 165 -9.07 -4.35 4.59
CA ALA A 165 -8.09 -5.01 5.47
C ALA A 165 -8.72 -5.72 6.67
N GLY A 166 -10.03 -5.57 6.91
CA GLY A 166 -10.71 -6.10 8.09
C GLY A 166 -10.26 -5.41 9.40
N ILE A 167 -9.64 -4.25 9.33
CA ILE A 167 -9.22 -3.46 10.49
C ILE A 167 -10.41 -2.61 10.93
N GLY A 168 -10.88 -2.79 12.17
CA GLY A 168 -11.99 -2.02 12.75
C GLY A 168 -11.75 -0.51 12.76
N ALA A 169 -12.80 0.31 12.89
CA ALA A 169 -12.67 1.74 13.02
C ALA A 169 -11.76 2.09 14.22
N GLY A 170 -10.69 2.85 13.98
CA GLY A 170 -9.80 3.29 15.05
C GLY A 170 -10.54 4.18 16.06
N ALA A 171 -10.11 4.17 17.30
CA ALA A 171 -10.72 4.93 18.41
C ALA A 171 -10.79 6.46 18.20
N SER A 172 -10.13 6.99 17.18
CA SER A 172 -10.15 8.43 16.85
C SER A 172 -11.47 8.91 16.22
N GLY A 173 -12.31 8.01 15.72
CA GLY A 173 -13.63 8.36 15.19
C GLY A 173 -14.73 8.50 16.25
N ALA A 174 -14.53 7.92 17.43
CA ALA A 174 -15.54 7.95 18.50
C ALA A 174 -15.64 9.33 19.19
N ALA A 175 -14.52 10.07 19.27
CA ALA A 175 -14.54 11.39 19.92
C ALA A 175 -15.22 12.50 19.12
N ALA A 176 -15.33 12.35 17.81
CA ALA A 176 -15.98 13.33 16.95
C ALA A 176 -17.51 13.17 16.90
N ALA A 177 -18.03 11.96 17.16
CA ALA A 177 -19.46 11.69 17.13
C ALA A 177 -20.18 12.14 18.42
N GLU A 178 -19.50 12.16 19.56
CA GLU A 178 -20.12 12.58 20.83
C GLU A 178 -20.31 14.10 20.96
N HIS A 179 -19.55 14.91 20.18
CA HIS A 179 -19.66 16.36 20.25
C HIS A 179 -20.78 16.94 19.36
N SER A 180 -21.37 16.14 18.46
CA SER A 180 -22.48 16.56 17.57
C SER A 180 -23.88 16.24 18.13
N ALA A 181 -23.97 15.62 19.31
CA ALA A 181 -25.25 15.22 19.91
C ALA A 181 -25.71 16.15 21.06
N LEU A 182 -25.03 17.27 21.28
CA LEU A 182 -25.31 18.21 22.38
C LEU A 182 -25.59 19.67 21.92
N ASP A 183 -25.91 19.90 20.61
CA ASP A 183 -26.45 21.18 20.13
C ASP A 183 -27.87 21.00 19.57
#